data_d92f18ed64395751acd82799adaab8a3
#
_entry.id   d92f18ed64395751acd82799adaab8a3
#
_cell.length_a   1.000
_cell.length_b   1.000
_cell.length_c   1.000
_cell.angle_alpha   90.00
_cell.angle_beta   90.00
_cell.angle_gamma   90.00
#
_symmetry.space_group_name_H-M   'P 1'
#
loop_
_entity.id
_entity.type
_entity.pdbx_description
1 polymer ?
#
loop_
_entity_poly.entity_id
_entity_poly.type
_entity_poly.pdbx_seq_one_letter_code
_entity_poly.pdbx_strand_id
1 'polypeptide(L)'
;MFQILLKDEQLATMLEIVEVKDNELVIVYKNNIFAEVLKAGRYAIWNGLINRKFVKVNLDKVEIAEEIDKALFNRHEVNQFVRTYEVAAYEKAVLMVDDVYTKILNSGTYRYWRNNTSIKMIKADMRQLQLEISGQELLTKDKAAIRINFYTQYKVMDIEKALLENKDYEKQLYIAMQLVLRGYVGQYTLDELLERKENIAIAVFEDVKATAEKLGLKVLNCGIRDVILTGEMKEIMNQVLVAQKRAQANTITRREETASTRSLLNTAKLMEENEMLYKLKEMEYVEKIAEKVGEITVNGNGNMVKQLKEIFAGKN
;
A
#
# COMPACT_ATOMS: atom_id res chain seq x y z
N MET A 1 17.92 43.94 51.24
CA MET A 1 16.69 43.87 52.03
C MET A 1 16.50 42.53 52.73
N PHE A 2 16.60 41.41 52.02
CA PHE A 2 16.39 40.04 52.53
C PHE A 2 17.34 39.68 53.70
N GLN A 3 18.65 39.97 53.64
CA GLN A 3 19.63 39.69 54.67
C GLN A 3 19.43 40.57 55.93
N ILE A 4 18.73 41.69 55.84
CA ILE A 4 18.41 42.54 56.98
C ILE A 4 17.24 41.96 57.79
N LEU A 5 16.22 41.41 57.07
CA LEU A 5 15.08 40.75 57.73
C LEU A 5 15.48 39.47 58.50
N LEU A 6 16.52 38.78 58.04
CA LEU A 6 17.06 37.57 58.71
C LEU A 6 17.91 37.81 59.93
N LYS A 7 18.30 39.07 60.17
CA LYS A 7 19.02 39.44 61.40
C LYS A 7 18.08 39.61 62.64
N ASP A 8 16.81 39.67 62.39
CA ASP A 8 15.81 39.74 63.46
C ASP A 8 15.42 38.29 63.79
N GLU A 9 15.79 37.79 64.98
CA GLU A 9 15.55 36.45 65.46
C GLU A 9 14.04 36.11 65.49
N GLN A 10 13.20 37.05 65.80
CA GLN A 10 11.74 36.82 65.86
C GLN A 10 11.16 36.66 64.46
N LEU A 11 11.59 37.46 63.48
CA LEU A 11 11.16 37.35 62.08
C LEU A 11 11.74 36.07 61.45
N ALA A 12 12.96 35.68 61.79
CA ALA A 12 13.58 34.45 61.25
C ALA A 12 12.82 33.17 61.63
N THR A 13 12.23 33.15 62.81
CA THR A 13 11.38 31.97 63.24
C THR A 13 10.02 31.93 62.59
N MET A 14 9.52 33.06 62.07
CA MET A 14 8.23 33.16 61.40
C MET A 14 8.31 33.00 59.89
N LEU A 15 9.53 32.91 59.33
CA LEU A 15 9.76 32.82 57.89
C LEU A 15 10.40 31.48 57.51
N GLU A 16 9.82 30.80 56.55
CA GLU A 16 10.42 29.66 55.87
C GLU A 16 11.15 30.17 54.63
N ILE A 17 12.47 29.88 54.56
CA ILE A 17 13.32 30.30 53.45
C ILE A 17 13.44 29.17 52.46
N VAL A 18 12.98 29.45 51.23
CA VAL A 18 13.11 28.51 50.11
C VAL A 18 14.15 29.06 49.14
N GLU A 19 15.26 28.35 49.00
CA GLU A 19 16.27 28.66 48.00
C GLU A 19 16.10 27.70 46.83
N VAL A 20 15.98 28.25 45.62
CA VAL A 20 15.81 27.56 44.37
C VAL A 20 17.00 27.89 43.48
N LYS A 21 17.80 26.90 43.14
CA LYS A 21 18.96 27.06 42.25
C LYS A 21 18.51 27.27 40.81
N ASP A 22 19.46 27.71 39.96
CA ASP A 22 19.20 27.97 38.52
C ASP A 22 18.71 26.72 37.77
N ASN A 23 19.14 25.53 38.23
CA ASN A 23 18.75 24.23 37.65
C ASN A 23 17.60 23.56 38.44
N GLU A 24 16.89 24.28 39.30
CA GLU A 24 15.82 23.75 40.12
C GLU A 24 14.50 24.52 39.87
N LEU A 25 13.41 23.83 40.13
CA LEU A 25 12.07 24.40 40.34
C LEU A 25 11.50 23.90 41.65
N VAL A 26 10.67 24.71 42.29
CA VAL A 26 9.92 24.28 43.48
C VAL A 26 8.44 24.39 43.22
N ILE A 27 7.75 23.27 43.31
CA ILE A 27 6.28 23.20 43.24
C ILE A 27 5.75 23.40 44.68
N VAL A 28 4.91 24.40 44.83
CA VAL A 28 4.32 24.76 46.12
C VAL A 28 2.89 24.27 46.21
N TYR A 29 2.62 23.51 47.25
CA TYR A 29 1.23 23.12 47.62
C TYR A 29 0.82 23.86 48.87
N LYS A 30 -0.43 24.37 48.89
CA LYS A 30 -1.10 24.92 50.05
C LYS A 30 -2.26 24.00 50.44
N ASN A 31 -2.23 23.44 51.62
CA ASN A 31 -3.22 22.46 52.10
C ASN A 31 -3.42 21.29 51.09
N ASN A 32 -2.32 20.77 50.55
CA ASN A 32 -2.26 19.71 49.52
C ASN A 32 -2.84 20.11 48.14
N ILE A 33 -3.15 21.39 47.91
CA ILE A 33 -3.63 21.90 46.62
C ILE A 33 -2.45 22.67 45.98
N PHE A 34 -2.23 22.45 44.68
CA PHE A 34 -1.24 23.20 43.91
C PHE A 34 -1.51 24.71 44.01
N ALA A 35 -0.48 25.46 44.34
CA ALA A 35 -0.58 26.91 44.49
C ALA A 35 0.22 27.64 43.39
N GLU A 36 1.52 27.38 43.29
CA GLU A 36 2.42 28.07 42.39
C GLU A 36 3.71 27.29 42.13
N VAL A 37 4.51 27.76 41.14
CA VAL A 37 5.84 27.25 40.85
C VAL A 37 6.84 28.37 41.12
N LEU A 38 7.82 28.11 41.98
CA LEU A 38 8.92 29.03 42.22
C LEU A 38 10.09 28.70 41.25
N LYS A 39 10.56 29.74 40.55
CA LYS A 39 11.73 29.71 39.68
C LYS A 39 13.00 29.95 40.50
N ALA A 40 14.16 29.87 39.85
CA ALA A 40 15.44 30.21 40.48
C ALA A 40 15.36 31.55 41.24
N GLY A 41 15.77 31.49 42.49
CA GLY A 41 15.72 32.65 43.38
C GLY A 41 15.61 32.26 44.86
N ARG A 42 15.51 33.30 45.70
CA ARG A 42 15.42 33.18 47.16
C ARG A 42 14.07 33.73 47.61
N TYR A 43 13.26 32.91 48.26
CA TYR A 43 11.92 33.28 48.70
C TYR A 43 11.80 33.16 50.22
N ALA A 44 11.19 34.16 50.84
CA ALA A 44 10.82 34.12 52.25
C ALA A 44 9.29 34.05 52.34
N ILE A 45 8.82 32.99 52.91
CA ILE A 45 7.39 32.68 53.00
C ILE A 45 7.00 32.60 54.45
N TRP A 46 5.90 33.29 54.82
CA TRP A 46 5.41 33.27 56.21
C TRP A 46 5.07 31.85 56.65
N ASN A 47 5.70 31.38 57.72
CA ASN A 47 5.35 30.15 58.40
C ASN A 47 4.16 30.38 59.32
N GLY A 48 2.97 30.08 58.85
CA GLY A 48 1.72 30.41 59.52
C GLY A 48 0.67 29.32 59.43
N LEU A 49 -0.59 29.70 59.54
CA LEU A 49 -1.76 28.82 59.61
C LEU A 49 -2.00 27.91 58.41
N ILE A 50 -1.26 28.13 57.32
CA ILE A 50 -1.40 27.37 56.06
C ILE A 50 -0.30 26.32 55.98
N ASN A 51 -0.69 25.04 55.91
CA ASN A 51 0.25 23.95 55.68
C ASN A 51 0.78 24.04 54.23
N ARG A 52 2.10 24.25 54.08
CA ARG A 52 2.78 24.29 52.79
C ARG A 52 3.69 23.10 52.63
N LYS A 53 3.68 22.52 51.42
CA LYS A 53 4.61 21.47 51.01
C LYS A 53 5.40 21.99 49.82
N PHE A 54 6.73 21.92 49.90
CA PHE A 54 7.63 22.34 48.85
C PHE A 54 8.24 21.08 48.23
N VAL A 55 7.97 20.86 46.93
CA VAL A 55 8.55 19.76 46.21
C VAL A 55 9.63 20.33 45.29
N LYS A 56 10.91 20.10 45.63
CA LYS A 56 12.04 20.50 44.80
C LYS A 56 12.20 19.55 43.64
N VAL A 57 12.32 20.11 42.45
CA VAL A 57 12.51 19.41 41.20
C VAL A 57 13.85 19.83 40.60
N ASN A 58 14.72 18.87 40.34
CA ASN A 58 15.97 19.12 39.62
C ASN A 58 15.72 18.99 38.13
N LEU A 59 15.95 20.09 37.38
CA LEU A 59 15.76 20.14 35.92
C LEU A 59 16.88 19.43 35.15
N ASP A 60 18.04 19.18 35.76
CA ASP A 60 19.11 18.41 35.11
C ASP A 60 18.74 16.94 34.90
N LYS A 61 17.79 16.44 35.71
CA LYS A 61 17.20 15.12 35.50
C LYS A 61 16.21 15.17 34.35
N VAL A 62 16.47 14.42 33.31
CA VAL A 62 15.61 14.38 32.11
C VAL A 62 14.21 13.86 32.45
N GLU A 63 14.13 12.80 33.26
CA GLU A 63 12.87 12.16 33.63
C GLU A 63 12.15 12.88 34.77
N ILE A 64 10.85 12.96 34.66
CA ILE A 64 9.97 13.52 35.70
C ILE A 64 9.77 12.46 36.76
N ALA A 65 9.99 12.81 38.03
CA ALA A 65 9.75 11.91 39.15
C ALA A 65 8.26 11.52 39.26
N GLU A 66 8.00 10.26 39.56
CA GLU A 66 6.64 9.69 39.66
C GLU A 66 5.77 10.36 40.76
N GLU A 67 6.43 11.01 41.74
CA GLU A 67 5.78 11.70 42.85
C GLU A 67 4.96 12.95 42.42
N ILE A 68 5.17 13.43 41.19
CA ILE A 68 4.50 14.62 40.66
C ILE A 68 3.22 14.19 39.97
N ASP A 69 2.10 14.70 40.46
CA ASP A 69 0.79 14.42 39.89
C ASP A 69 0.72 14.83 38.41
N LYS A 70 0.34 13.88 37.58
CA LYS A 70 0.20 14.06 36.13
C LYS A 70 -0.82 15.17 35.78
N ALA A 71 -1.80 15.44 36.61
CA ALA A 71 -2.77 16.51 36.41
C ALA A 71 -2.15 17.91 36.42
N LEU A 72 -1.00 18.08 37.09
CA LEU A 72 -0.32 19.36 37.17
C LEU A 72 0.28 19.78 35.82
N PHE A 73 0.60 18.84 34.94
CA PHE A 73 1.18 19.17 33.63
C PHE A 73 0.18 19.86 32.68
N ASN A 74 -1.10 19.84 33.00
CA ASN A 74 -2.13 20.60 32.28
C ASN A 74 -2.26 22.06 32.79
N ARG A 75 -1.61 22.39 33.92
CA ARG A 75 -1.58 23.75 34.44
C ARG A 75 -0.54 24.57 33.65
N HIS A 76 -0.92 25.78 33.24
CA HIS A 76 -0.04 26.63 32.45
C HIS A 76 1.31 26.90 33.14
N GLU A 77 1.28 27.10 34.46
CA GLU A 77 2.43 27.40 35.30
C GLU A 77 3.47 26.29 35.32
N VAL A 78 3.06 25.02 35.15
CA VAL A 78 3.93 23.85 35.11
C VAL A 78 4.28 23.49 33.66
N ASN A 79 3.30 23.59 32.77
CA ASN A 79 3.45 23.16 31.36
C ASN A 79 4.57 23.91 30.62
N GLN A 80 4.83 25.18 30.98
CA GLN A 80 5.93 25.95 30.37
C GLN A 80 7.32 25.33 30.60
N PHE A 81 7.47 24.50 31.65
CA PHE A 81 8.71 23.81 31.99
C PHE A 81 8.76 22.36 31.53
N VAL A 82 7.74 21.89 30.82
CA VAL A 82 7.61 20.51 30.38
C VAL A 82 7.61 20.43 28.86
N ARG A 83 8.30 19.44 28.32
CA ARG A 83 8.17 18.99 26.93
C ARG A 83 7.33 17.74 26.90
N THR A 84 6.30 17.75 26.08
CA THR A 84 5.41 16.58 25.93
C THR A 84 5.60 15.98 24.56
N TYR A 85 5.74 14.67 24.53
CA TYR A 85 5.88 13.87 23.31
C TYR A 85 4.80 12.77 23.33
N GLU A 86 4.14 12.61 22.22
CA GLU A 86 3.11 11.59 22.05
C GLU A 86 3.58 10.54 21.07
N VAL A 87 3.45 9.27 21.44
CA VAL A 87 3.66 8.10 20.59
C VAL A 87 2.30 7.45 20.39
N ALA A 88 1.83 7.43 19.16
CA ALA A 88 0.50 6.90 18.82
C ALA A 88 0.41 5.39 19.12
N ALA A 89 -0.81 4.87 19.20
CA ALA A 89 -1.05 3.45 19.53
C ALA A 89 -0.39 2.47 18.55
N TYR A 90 -0.19 2.91 17.33
CA TYR A 90 0.41 2.13 16.25
C TYR A 90 1.88 2.43 16.01
N GLU A 91 2.47 3.36 16.78
CA GLU A 91 3.87 3.76 16.68
C GLU A 91 4.71 3.16 17.82
N LYS A 92 5.99 3.02 17.56
CA LYS A 92 7.04 2.96 18.57
C LYS A 92 8.05 4.06 18.28
N ALA A 93 8.72 4.52 19.31
CA ALA A 93 9.72 5.57 19.18
C ALA A 93 11.05 5.17 19.81
N VAL A 94 12.13 5.66 19.21
CA VAL A 94 13.46 5.62 19.77
C VAL A 94 13.71 6.94 20.48
N LEU A 95 14.03 6.89 21.77
CA LEU A 95 14.42 8.05 22.56
C LEU A 95 15.93 8.26 22.47
N MET A 96 16.29 9.47 22.04
CA MET A 96 17.67 9.93 22.05
C MET A 96 17.79 11.14 22.98
N VAL A 97 18.78 11.07 23.88
CA VAL A 97 19.12 12.12 24.83
C VAL A 97 20.52 12.59 24.50
N ASP A 98 20.69 13.86 24.18
CA ASP A 98 21.95 14.46 23.69
C ASP A 98 22.59 13.64 22.54
N ASP A 99 21.74 13.23 21.59
CA ASP A 99 22.08 12.40 20.43
C ASP A 99 22.57 10.97 20.78
N VAL A 100 22.44 10.55 22.05
CA VAL A 100 22.75 9.18 22.48
C VAL A 100 21.46 8.37 22.61
N TYR A 101 21.46 7.18 22.02
CA TYR A 101 20.35 6.21 22.19
C TYR A 101 20.16 5.86 23.66
N THR A 102 18.92 5.94 24.13
CA THR A 102 18.60 5.65 25.53
C THR A 102 17.69 4.43 25.66
N LYS A 103 16.55 4.45 25.02
CA LYS A 103 15.56 3.36 25.11
C LYS A 103 14.50 3.45 24.01
N ILE A 104 13.79 2.33 23.80
CA ILE A 104 12.58 2.27 22.98
C ILE A 104 11.37 2.65 23.84
N LEU A 105 10.52 3.48 23.30
CA LEU A 105 9.24 3.90 23.90
C LEU A 105 8.08 3.23 23.16
N ASN A 106 7.18 2.63 23.91
CA ASN A 106 5.90 2.15 23.40
C ASN A 106 4.89 3.30 23.28
N SER A 107 3.70 3.00 22.80
CA SER A 107 2.61 3.99 22.73
C SER A 107 2.33 4.62 24.08
N GLY A 108 2.12 5.93 24.07
CA GLY A 108 1.84 6.70 25.30
C GLY A 108 2.27 8.15 25.21
N THR A 109 2.05 8.88 26.27
CA THR A 109 2.47 10.28 26.43
C THR A 109 3.65 10.35 27.38
N TYR A 110 4.75 10.86 26.90
CA TYR A 110 6.01 11.00 27.62
C TYR A 110 6.28 12.47 27.89
N ARG A 111 6.69 12.77 29.13
CA ARG A 111 6.94 14.14 29.56
C ARG A 111 8.34 14.23 30.17
N TYR A 112 9.02 15.29 29.80
CA TYR A 112 10.40 15.56 30.23
C TYR A 112 10.52 17.04 30.62
N TRP A 113 11.42 17.33 31.56
CA TRP A 113 11.69 18.70 31.92
C TRP A 113 12.31 19.46 30.75
N ARG A 114 11.96 20.73 30.63
CA ARG A 114 12.58 21.63 29.66
C ARG A 114 13.87 22.16 30.24
N ASN A 115 14.96 21.57 29.84
CA ASN A 115 16.33 21.91 30.22
C ASN A 115 17.19 22.06 28.94
N ASN A 116 18.52 22.20 29.10
CA ASN A 116 19.47 22.30 27.99
C ASN A 116 19.71 20.95 27.29
N THR A 117 19.29 19.84 27.84
CA THR A 117 19.45 18.51 27.25
C THR A 117 18.58 18.37 26.00
N SER A 118 19.17 17.95 24.90
CA SER A 118 18.44 17.67 23.67
C SER A 118 17.68 16.36 23.76
N ILE A 119 16.37 16.39 23.52
CA ILE A 119 15.54 15.18 23.46
C ILE A 119 14.97 15.06 22.06
N LYS A 120 15.29 13.97 21.39
CA LYS A 120 14.74 13.62 20.06
C LYS A 120 13.99 12.30 20.14
N MET A 121 12.87 12.24 19.45
CA MET A 121 12.11 11.00 19.28
C MET A 121 11.97 10.70 17.79
N ILE A 122 12.51 9.58 17.38
CA ILE A 122 12.38 9.06 16.03
C ILE A 122 11.33 7.96 16.08
N LYS A 123 10.26 8.09 15.29
CA LYS A 123 9.11 7.20 15.34
C LYS A 123 9.07 6.29 14.13
N ALA A 124 8.58 5.08 14.33
CA ALA A 124 8.22 4.16 13.25
C ALA A 124 6.80 3.66 13.43
N ASP A 125 6.06 3.58 12.33
CA ASP A 125 4.75 2.94 12.28
C ASP A 125 4.93 1.42 12.26
N MET A 126 4.31 0.74 13.22
CA MET A 126 4.42 -0.71 13.41
C MET A 126 3.34 -1.50 12.66
N ARG A 127 2.44 -0.82 11.95
CA ARG A 127 1.41 -1.44 11.11
C ARG A 127 2.01 -2.00 9.83
N GLN A 128 1.20 -2.67 9.06
CA GLN A 128 1.53 -3.02 7.69
C GLN A 128 1.51 -1.77 6.82
N LEU A 129 2.62 -1.52 6.16
CA LEU A 129 2.82 -0.41 5.24
C LEU A 129 2.94 -0.93 3.81
N GLN A 130 2.64 -0.07 2.85
CA GLN A 130 2.79 -0.37 1.43
C GLN A 130 3.78 0.59 0.79
N LEU A 131 4.71 0.02 0.05
CA LEU A 131 5.67 0.75 -0.77
C LEU A 131 5.39 0.47 -2.24
N GLU A 132 5.22 1.51 -3.02
CA GLU A 132 5.04 1.42 -4.46
C GLU A 132 6.35 1.74 -5.19
N ILE A 133 6.79 0.79 -5.99
CA ILE A 133 7.94 0.93 -6.87
C ILE A 133 7.40 1.30 -8.24
N SER A 134 7.32 2.60 -8.53
CA SER A 134 6.73 3.11 -9.75
C SER A 134 7.68 3.09 -10.93
N GLY A 135 7.11 2.69 -12.03
CA GLY A 135 7.41 2.78 -13.44
C GLY A 135 8.79 3.17 -13.90
N GLN A 136 9.78 2.32 -13.67
CA GLN A 136 11.02 2.42 -14.43
C GLN A 136 10.84 1.84 -15.83
N GLU A 137 11.38 2.51 -16.80
CA GLU A 137 11.58 1.92 -18.12
C GLU A 137 12.63 0.84 -18.02
N LEU A 138 12.21 -0.38 -18.30
CA LEU A 138 13.06 -1.57 -18.29
C LEU A 138 13.03 -2.21 -19.67
N LEU A 139 14.13 -2.84 -20.03
CA LEU A 139 14.22 -3.62 -21.26
C LEU A 139 14.12 -5.10 -20.90
N THR A 140 13.24 -5.80 -21.58
CA THR A 140 13.14 -7.24 -21.54
C THR A 140 14.31 -7.89 -22.28
N LYS A 141 14.44 -9.22 -22.19
CA LYS A 141 15.48 -10.00 -22.91
C LYS A 141 15.44 -9.78 -24.43
N ASP A 142 14.25 -9.64 -24.99
CA ASP A 142 14.00 -9.34 -26.41
C ASP A 142 14.02 -7.85 -26.74
N LYS A 143 14.53 -7.01 -25.81
CA LYS A 143 14.70 -5.56 -25.94
C LYS A 143 13.39 -4.77 -26.08
N ALA A 144 12.27 -5.34 -25.69
CA ALA A 144 11.03 -4.59 -25.59
C ALA A 144 11.11 -3.60 -24.42
N ALA A 145 10.82 -2.32 -24.67
CA ALA A 145 10.76 -1.28 -23.63
C ALA A 145 9.40 -1.35 -22.92
N ILE A 146 9.44 -1.57 -21.61
CA ILE A 146 8.24 -1.67 -20.78
C ILE A 146 8.41 -0.82 -19.51
N ARG A 147 7.28 -0.43 -18.93
CA ARG A 147 7.22 0.14 -17.57
C ARG A 147 6.47 -0.83 -16.66
N ILE A 148 7.06 -1.15 -15.53
CA ILE A 148 6.44 -2.03 -14.54
C ILE A 148 6.19 -1.23 -13.28
N ASN A 149 4.94 -1.29 -12.79
CA ASN A 149 4.57 -0.86 -11.46
C ASN A 149 4.54 -2.09 -10.55
N PHE A 150 5.33 -2.04 -9.50
CA PHE A 150 5.46 -3.10 -8.53
C PHE A 150 5.11 -2.57 -7.15
N TYR A 151 4.53 -3.38 -6.30
CA TYR A 151 4.24 -3.01 -4.92
C TYR A 151 4.80 -4.05 -3.95
N THR A 152 5.13 -3.59 -2.77
CA THR A 152 5.47 -4.45 -1.66
C THR A 152 4.76 -4.01 -0.40
N GLN A 153 4.32 -4.98 0.40
CA GLN A 153 3.76 -4.76 1.71
C GLN A 153 4.76 -5.25 2.74
N TYR A 154 5.07 -4.41 3.69
CA TYR A 154 6.07 -4.69 4.70
C TYR A 154 5.62 -4.21 6.08
N LYS A 155 6.33 -4.67 7.10
CA LYS A 155 6.12 -4.28 8.49
C LYS A 155 7.48 -4.08 9.15
N VAL A 156 7.60 -3.07 9.99
CA VAL A 156 8.78 -2.89 10.84
C VAL A 156 8.71 -3.91 11.97
N MET A 157 9.75 -4.73 12.11
CA MET A 157 9.85 -5.75 13.16
C MET A 157 10.87 -5.35 14.22
N ASP A 158 11.99 -4.81 13.78
CA ASP A 158 13.10 -4.37 14.62
C ASP A 158 13.32 -2.87 14.41
N ILE A 159 12.89 -2.09 15.41
CA ILE A 159 12.94 -0.63 15.33
C ILE A 159 14.38 -0.09 15.46
N GLU A 160 15.25 -0.80 16.20
CA GLU A 160 16.65 -0.37 16.35
C GLU A 160 17.37 -0.48 15.02
N LYS A 161 17.27 -1.63 14.35
CA LYS A 161 17.82 -1.80 13.01
C LYS A 161 17.27 -0.81 12.03
N ALA A 162 15.95 -0.59 12.04
CA ALA A 162 15.29 0.29 11.08
C ALA A 162 15.70 1.76 11.25
N LEU A 163 15.80 2.26 12.48
CA LEU A 163 15.98 3.69 12.75
C LEU A 163 17.38 4.10 13.18
N LEU A 164 18.18 3.18 13.74
CA LEU A 164 19.52 3.48 14.24
C LEU A 164 20.62 2.99 13.31
N GLU A 165 20.50 1.77 12.80
CA GLU A 165 21.50 1.20 11.90
C GLU A 165 21.31 1.68 10.45
N ASN A 166 20.09 2.06 10.07
CA ASN A 166 19.74 2.48 8.72
C ASN A 166 19.20 3.92 8.70
N LYS A 167 19.75 4.74 7.84
CA LYS A 167 19.32 6.14 7.71
C LYS A 167 17.90 6.29 7.20
N ASP A 168 17.51 5.45 6.26
CA ASP A 168 16.22 5.48 5.55
C ASP A 168 15.92 4.08 5.04
N TYR A 169 15.33 3.29 5.90
CA TYR A 169 15.04 1.88 5.62
C TYR A 169 14.06 1.70 4.45
N GLU A 170 13.11 2.63 4.30
CA GLU A 170 12.11 2.59 3.24
C GLU A 170 12.75 2.80 1.87
N LYS A 171 13.62 3.80 1.75
CA LYS A 171 14.36 4.07 0.53
C LYS A 171 15.35 2.95 0.18
N GLN A 172 15.97 2.34 1.18
CA GLN A 172 16.86 1.20 0.96
C GLN A 172 16.08 -0.03 0.48
N LEU A 173 14.91 -0.30 1.07
CA LEU A 173 14.01 -1.35 0.59
C LEU A 173 13.55 -1.08 -0.84
N TYR A 174 13.18 0.16 -1.15
CA TYR A 174 12.79 0.58 -2.50
C TYR A 174 13.90 0.26 -3.52
N ILE A 175 15.14 0.64 -3.24
CA ILE A 175 16.29 0.40 -4.12
C ILE A 175 16.55 -1.11 -4.26
N ALA A 176 16.51 -1.87 -3.17
CA ALA A 176 16.71 -3.32 -3.20
C ALA A 176 15.67 -4.00 -4.10
N MET A 177 14.39 -3.68 -3.91
CA MET A 177 13.30 -4.18 -4.75
C MET A 177 13.50 -3.84 -6.23
N GLN A 178 13.89 -2.60 -6.49
CA GLN A 178 14.11 -2.10 -7.85
C GLN A 178 15.22 -2.85 -8.57
N LEU A 179 16.34 -3.11 -7.89
CA LEU A 179 17.48 -3.82 -8.46
C LEU A 179 17.13 -5.29 -8.76
N VAL A 180 16.45 -5.95 -7.84
CA VAL A 180 16.03 -7.34 -8.02
C VAL A 180 15.01 -7.45 -9.16
N LEU A 181 13.99 -6.58 -9.20
CA LEU A 181 13.00 -6.54 -10.28
C LEU A 181 13.64 -6.34 -11.65
N ARG A 182 14.60 -5.42 -11.74
CA ARG A 182 15.35 -5.17 -12.99
C ARG A 182 16.09 -6.41 -13.45
N GLY A 183 16.71 -7.15 -12.52
CA GLY A 183 17.42 -8.39 -12.82
C GLY A 183 16.50 -9.44 -13.43
N TYR A 184 15.31 -9.63 -12.86
CA TYR A 184 14.33 -10.58 -13.40
C TYR A 184 13.75 -10.14 -14.74
N VAL A 185 13.36 -8.89 -14.90
CA VAL A 185 12.79 -8.38 -16.16
C VAL A 185 13.75 -8.59 -17.35
N GLY A 186 15.05 -8.37 -17.13
CA GLY A 186 16.06 -8.57 -18.17
C GLY A 186 16.30 -10.03 -18.58
N GLN A 187 15.83 -11.01 -17.80
CA GLN A 187 15.99 -12.44 -18.09
C GLN A 187 14.87 -13.03 -18.95
N TYR A 188 13.69 -12.42 -18.96
CA TYR A 188 12.50 -12.90 -19.65
C TYR A 188 12.18 -12.08 -20.89
N THR A 189 11.63 -12.75 -21.92
CA THR A 189 10.98 -12.07 -23.04
C THR A 189 9.68 -11.43 -22.59
N LEU A 190 9.13 -10.52 -23.39
CA LEU A 190 7.86 -9.87 -23.05
C LEU A 190 6.72 -10.87 -22.85
N ASP A 191 6.61 -11.86 -23.72
CA ASP A 191 5.57 -12.88 -23.63
C ASP A 191 5.73 -13.73 -22.37
N GLU A 192 6.95 -14.22 -22.09
CA GLU A 192 7.25 -14.98 -20.87
C GLU A 192 6.96 -14.15 -19.59
N LEU A 193 7.26 -12.87 -19.61
CA LEU A 193 7.01 -11.97 -18.49
C LEU A 193 5.52 -11.78 -18.23
N LEU A 194 4.72 -11.63 -19.29
CA LEU A 194 3.26 -11.50 -19.18
C LEU A 194 2.60 -12.79 -18.70
N GLU A 195 3.11 -13.96 -19.11
CA GLU A 195 2.60 -15.26 -18.66
C GLU A 195 3.00 -15.60 -17.22
N ARG A 196 4.19 -15.19 -16.78
CA ARG A 196 4.80 -15.61 -15.51
C ARG A 196 4.85 -14.51 -14.44
N LYS A 197 3.99 -13.50 -14.52
CA LYS A 197 3.98 -12.37 -13.59
C LYS A 197 3.99 -12.78 -12.11
N GLU A 198 3.20 -13.77 -11.77
CA GLU A 198 3.10 -14.27 -10.39
C GLU A 198 4.38 -14.96 -9.93
N ASN A 199 5.00 -15.76 -10.78
CA ASN A 199 6.24 -16.45 -10.46
C ASN A 199 7.40 -15.45 -10.26
N ILE A 200 7.44 -14.39 -11.06
CA ILE A 200 8.44 -13.32 -10.92
C ILE A 200 8.22 -12.59 -9.58
N ALA A 201 6.98 -12.31 -9.20
CA ALA A 201 6.70 -11.67 -7.92
C ALA A 201 7.15 -12.52 -6.74
N ILE A 202 6.93 -13.84 -6.78
CA ILE A 202 7.40 -14.79 -5.77
C ILE A 202 8.93 -14.82 -5.70
N ALA A 203 9.61 -14.87 -6.84
CA ALA A 203 11.07 -14.87 -6.89
C ALA A 203 11.66 -13.57 -6.32
N VAL A 204 11.10 -12.42 -6.68
CA VAL A 204 11.49 -11.12 -6.12
C VAL A 204 11.28 -11.09 -4.60
N PHE A 205 10.15 -11.63 -4.12
CA PHE A 205 9.85 -11.72 -2.69
C PHE A 205 10.92 -12.50 -1.93
N GLU A 206 11.32 -13.67 -2.42
CA GLU A 206 12.34 -14.50 -1.74
C GLU A 206 13.72 -13.84 -1.75
N ASP A 207 14.12 -13.22 -2.87
CA ASP A 207 15.44 -12.57 -2.98
C ASP A 207 15.56 -11.32 -2.08
N VAL A 208 14.47 -10.57 -1.90
CA VAL A 208 14.49 -9.34 -1.09
C VAL A 208 14.34 -9.63 0.40
N LYS A 209 13.79 -10.77 0.78
CA LYS A 209 13.53 -11.14 2.18
C LYS A 209 14.75 -10.98 3.09
N ALA A 210 15.91 -11.53 2.67
CA ALA A 210 17.14 -11.42 3.44
C ALA A 210 17.64 -9.97 3.58
N THR A 211 17.44 -9.15 2.56
CA THR A 211 17.81 -7.73 2.58
C THR A 211 16.86 -6.94 3.49
N ALA A 212 15.57 -7.22 3.42
CA ALA A 212 14.58 -6.59 4.30
C ALA A 212 14.82 -6.92 5.78
N GLU A 213 15.20 -8.16 6.11
CA GLU A 213 15.54 -8.57 7.48
C GLU A 213 16.74 -7.79 8.03
N LYS A 214 17.75 -7.49 7.19
CA LYS A 214 18.88 -6.63 7.58
C LYS A 214 18.44 -5.19 7.86
N LEU A 215 17.40 -4.71 7.22
CA LEU A 215 16.81 -3.40 7.47
C LEU A 215 15.85 -3.39 8.67
N GLY A 216 15.70 -4.49 9.38
CA GLY A 216 14.73 -4.62 10.48
C GLY A 216 13.28 -4.74 10.02
N LEU A 217 13.06 -5.10 8.75
CA LEU A 217 11.75 -5.18 8.11
C LEU A 217 11.37 -6.63 7.81
N LYS A 218 10.07 -6.88 7.76
CA LYS A 218 9.51 -8.12 7.23
C LYS A 218 8.65 -7.80 6.04
N VAL A 219 9.03 -8.30 4.87
CA VAL A 219 8.17 -8.27 3.69
C VAL A 219 7.07 -9.30 3.87
N LEU A 220 5.83 -8.90 3.64
CA LEU A 220 4.63 -9.73 3.82
C LEU A 220 4.09 -10.21 2.48
N ASN A 221 4.09 -9.32 1.50
CA ASN A 221 3.61 -9.59 0.16
C ASN A 221 4.27 -8.63 -0.83
N CYS A 222 4.41 -9.07 -2.08
CA CYS A 222 4.76 -8.20 -3.17
C CYS A 222 4.15 -8.69 -4.47
N GLY A 223 4.02 -7.82 -5.45
CA GLY A 223 3.42 -8.16 -6.72
C GLY A 223 3.60 -7.12 -7.81
N ILE A 224 3.49 -7.59 -9.05
CA ILE A 224 3.41 -6.72 -10.21
C ILE A 224 1.99 -6.18 -10.27
N ARG A 225 1.85 -4.86 -10.19
CA ARG A 225 0.55 -4.19 -10.30
C ARG A 225 0.17 -4.04 -11.77
N ASP A 226 1.05 -3.43 -12.57
CA ASP A 226 0.80 -3.14 -13.97
C ASP A 226 2.08 -3.33 -14.78
N VAL A 227 1.90 -3.80 -16.02
CA VAL A 227 2.93 -3.79 -17.07
C VAL A 227 2.43 -2.88 -18.18
N ILE A 228 3.11 -1.77 -18.37
CA ILE A 228 2.75 -0.74 -19.35
C ILE A 228 3.71 -0.82 -20.52
N LEU A 229 3.18 -1.07 -21.71
CA LEU A 229 3.91 -1.08 -22.96
C LEU A 229 4.03 0.34 -23.53
N THR A 230 5.12 0.63 -24.22
CA THR A 230 5.24 1.85 -25.03
C THR A 230 4.20 1.84 -26.15
N GLY A 231 3.82 3.02 -26.68
CA GLY A 231 2.79 3.14 -27.71
C GLY A 231 3.08 2.28 -28.95
N GLU A 232 4.30 2.36 -29.46
CA GLU A 232 4.75 1.57 -30.61
C GLU A 232 4.67 0.05 -30.36
N MET A 233 5.14 -0.42 -29.20
CA MET A 233 5.10 -1.82 -28.85
C MET A 233 3.66 -2.32 -28.71
N LYS A 234 2.77 -1.51 -28.15
CA LYS A 234 1.35 -1.82 -28.04
C LYS A 234 0.70 -1.99 -29.43
N GLU A 235 1.05 -1.14 -30.40
CA GLU A 235 0.55 -1.25 -31.75
C GLU A 235 1.03 -2.51 -32.45
N ILE A 236 2.33 -2.85 -32.33
CA ILE A 236 2.91 -4.08 -32.89
C ILE A 236 2.22 -5.32 -32.29
N MET A 237 2.07 -5.38 -30.97
CA MET A 237 1.39 -6.47 -30.28
C MET A 237 -0.08 -6.61 -30.74
N ASN A 238 -0.79 -5.51 -30.92
CA ASN A 238 -2.16 -5.53 -31.43
C ASN A 238 -2.20 -6.07 -32.88
N GLN A 239 -1.28 -5.69 -33.75
CA GLN A 239 -1.21 -6.21 -35.12
C GLN A 239 -0.95 -7.72 -35.13
N VAL A 240 -0.02 -8.20 -34.31
CA VAL A 240 0.26 -9.65 -34.17
C VAL A 240 -0.97 -10.40 -33.66
N LEU A 241 -1.64 -9.87 -32.63
CA LEU A 241 -2.86 -10.47 -32.08
C LEU A 241 -4.00 -10.53 -33.10
N VAL A 242 -4.21 -9.46 -33.86
CA VAL A 242 -5.21 -9.41 -34.94
C VAL A 242 -4.87 -10.43 -36.03
N ALA A 243 -3.60 -10.54 -36.44
CA ALA A 243 -3.18 -11.52 -37.43
C ALA A 243 -3.39 -12.97 -36.94
N GLN A 244 -3.05 -13.28 -35.71
CA GLN A 244 -3.29 -14.59 -35.10
C GLN A 244 -4.77 -14.93 -35.03
N LYS A 245 -5.62 -13.98 -34.59
CA LYS A 245 -7.07 -14.19 -34.52
C LYS A 245 -7.71 -14.38 -35.90
N ARG A 246 -7.24 -13.65 -36.91
CA ARG A 246 -7.66 -13.87 -38.30
C ARG A 246 -7.26 -15.25 -38.82
N ALA A 247 -6.01 -15.69 -38.54
CA ALA A 247 -5.57 -17.03 -38.93
C ALA A 247 -6.40 -18.13 -38.24
N GLN A 248 -6.68 -17.98 -36.97
CA GLN A 248 -7.56 -18.91 -36.23
C GLN A 248 -8.98 -18.94 -36.82
N ALA A 249 -9.59 -17.77 -37.06
CA ALA A 249 -10.91 -17.67 -37.69
C ALA A 249 -10.93 -18.35 -39.06
N ASN A 250 -9.94 -18.09 -39.92
CA ASN A 250 -9.85 -18.73 -41.24
C ASN A 250 -9.71 -20.26 -41.14
N THR A 251 -8.97 -20.76 -40.12
CA THR A 251 -8.83 -22.20 -39.91
C THR A 251 -10.16 -22.82 -39.50
N ILE A 252 -10.91 -22.15 -38.61
CA ILE A 252 -12.24 -22.61 -38.18
C ILE A 252 -13.21 -22.59 -39.37
N THR A 253 -13.26 -21.49 -40.13
CA THR A 253 -14.14 -21.37 -41.30
C THR A 253 -13.88 -22.47 -42.31
N ARG A 254 -12.59 -22.73 -42.68
CA ARG A 254 -12.25 -23.81 -43.61
C ARG A 254 -12.62 -25.19 -43.07
N ARG A 255 -12.50 -25.42 -41.75
CA ARG A 255 -12.91 -26.66 -41.12
C ARG A 255 -14.42 -26.87 -41.24
N GLU A 256 -15.19 -25.81 -40.96
CA GLU A 256 -16.65 -25.84 -41.05
C GLU A 256 -17.11 -26.00 -42.52
N GLU A 257 -16.49 -25.29 -43.46
CA GLU A 257 -16.75 -25.47 -44.90
C GLU A 257 -16.48 -26.91 -45.35
N THR A 258 -15.36 -27.49 -44.90
CA THR A 258 -15.02 -28.88 -45.23
C THR A 258 -16.00 -29.84 -44.63
N ALA A 259 -16.41 -29.63 -43.36
CA ALA A 259 -17.44 -30.46 -42.67
C ALA A 259 -18.79 -30.35 -43.36
N SER A 260 -19.19 -29.13 -43.73
CA SER A 260 -20.44 -28.88 -44.47
C SER A 260 -20.40 -29.56 -45.85
N THR A 261 -19.31 -29.43 -46.61
CA THR A 261 -19.17 -30.07 -47.92
C THR A 261 -19.23 -31.60 -47.80
N ARG A 262 -18.58 -32.16 -46.79
CA ARG A 262 -18.68 -33.64 -46.52
C ARG A 262 -20.11 -34.06 -46.17
N SER A 263 -20.79 -33.28 -45.35
CA SER A 263 -22.20 -33.52 -44.99
C SER A 263 -23.10 -33.49 -46.23
N LEU A 264 -22.91 -32.48 -47.08
CA LEU A 264 -23.63 -32.36 -48.35
C LEU A 264 -23.38 -33.55 -49.28
N LEU A 265 -22.08 -33.96 -49.42
CA LEU A 265 -21.74 -35.16 -50.20
C LEU A 265 -22.37 -36.44 -49.67
N ASN A 266 -22.36 -36.65 -48.36
CA ASN A 266 -23.02 -37.80 -47.76
C ASN A 266 -24.53 -37.75 -47.97
N THR A 267 -25.18 -36.57 -47.85
CA THR A 267 -26.57 -36.37 -48.10
C THR A 267 -26.91 -36.66 -49.58
N ALA A 268 -26.06 -36.21 -50.52
CA ALA A 268 -26.25 -36.48 -51.95
C ALA A 268 -26.16 -38.00 -52.27
N LYS A 269 -25.20 -38.70 -51.67
CA LYS A 269 -25.10 -40.19 -51.84
C LYS A 269 -26.34 -40.90 -51.32
N LEU A 270 -26.85 -40.50 -50.12
CA LEU A 270 -28.09 -41.09 -49.58
C LEU A 270 -29.33 -40.79 -50.44
N MET A 271 -29.35 -39.64 -51.15
CA MET A 271 -30.40 -39.31 -52.09
C MET A 271 -30.33 -40.13 -53.40
N GLU A 272 -29.11 -40.45 -53.88
CA GLU A 272 -28.92 -41.33 -55.02
C GLU A 272 -29.40 -42.75 -54.73
N GLU A 273 -29.21 -43.24 -53.52
CA GLU A 273 -29.61 -44.58 -53.08
C GLU A 273 -31.09 -44.67 -52.73
N ASN A 274 -31.81 -43.55 -52.46
CA ASN A 274 -33.20 -43.55 -52.00
C ASN A 274 -34.05 -42.45 -52.68
N GLU A 275 -34.82 -42.83 -53.64
CA GLU A 275 -35.71 -41.95 -54.41
C GLU A 275 -36.76 -41.22 -53.55
N MET A 276 -37.17 -41.90 -52.44
CA MET A 276 -38.14 -41.30 -51.50
C MET A 276 -37.51 -40.12 -50.75
N LEU A 277 -36.27 -40.25 -50.34
CA LEU A 277 -35.52 -39.23 -49.64
C LEU A 277 -35.23 -38.02 -50.57
N TYR A 278 -35.02 -38.30 -51.84
CA TYR A 278 -34.86 -37.23 -52.84
C TYR A 278 -36.14 -36.38 -52.95
N LYS A 279 -37.31 -37.04 -53.05
CA LYS A 279 -38.61 -36.35 -53.10
C LYS A 279 -38.93 -35.54 -51.85
N LEU A 280 -38.61 -36.07 -50.68
CA LEU A 280 -38.77 -35.35 -49.39
C LEU A 280 -37.92 -34.07 -49.36
N LYS A 281 -36.68 -34.17 -49.80
CA LYS A 281 -35.78 -33.01 -49.86
C LYS A 281 -36.23 -31.97 -50.92
N GLU A 282 -36.80 -32.45 -52.02
CA GLU A 282 -37.36 -31.55 -53.03
C GLU A 282 -38.56 -30.79 -52.46
N MET A 283 -39.42 -31.44 -51.65
CA MET A 283 -40.53 -30.77 -50.96
C MET A 283 -40.03 -29.73 -49.90
N GLU A 284 -39.04 -30.09 -49.09
CA GLU A 284 -38.43 -29.18 -48.12
C GLU A 284 -37.84 -27.91 -48.82
N TYR A 285 -37.23 -28.08 -50.00
CA TYR A 285 -36.73 -26.97 -50.81
C TYR A 285 -37.83 -26.09 -51.32
N VAL A 286 -38.94 -26.66 -51.74
CA VAL A 286 -40.11 -25.92 -52.19
C VAL A 286 -40.74 -25.16 -51.02
N GLU A 287 -40.81 -25.76 -49.84
CA GLU A 287 -41.31 -25.10 -48.63
C GLU A 287 -40.45 -23.88 -48.25
N LYS A 288 -39.13 -24.02 -48.24
CA LYS A 288 -38.20 -22.93 -47.97
C LYS A 288 -38.24 -21.79 -49.00
N ILE A 289 -38.56 -22.13 -50.25
CA ILE A 289 -38.82 -21.12 -51.31
C ILE A 289 -40.14 -20.40 -51.04
N ALA A 290 -41.21 -21.19 -50.74
CA ALA A 290 -42.52 -20.66 -50.42
C ALA A 290 -42.51 -19.69 -49.21
N GLU A 291 -41.72 -19.98 -48.16
CA GLU A 291 -41.54 -19.10 -47.01
C GLU A 291 -40.96 -17.74 -47.36
N LYS A 292 -40.13 -17.69 -48.41
CA LYS A 292 -39.44 -16.45 -48.83
C LYS A 292 -40.19 -15.68 -49.90
N VAL A 293 -41.19 -16.25 -50.57
CA VAL A 293 -41.97 -15.70 -51.63
C VAL A 293 -43.43 -15.56 -51.22
N GLY A 294 -43.94 -14.36 -51.11
CA GLY A 294 -45.29 -14.06 -50.59
C GLY A 294 -46.44 -14.63 -51.40
N GLU A 295 -46.29 -14.89 -52.69
CA GLU A 295 -47.30 -15.48 -53.58
C GLU A 295 -46.63 -16.20 -54.79
N ILE A 296 -47.06 -17.42 -55.03
CA ILE A 296 -46.61 -18.21 -56.19
C ILE A 296 -47.84 -18.69 -56.94
N THR A 297 -48.02 -18.18 -58.16
CA THR A 297 -49.12 -18.63 -59.06
C THR A 297 -48.59 -19.67 -60.05
N VAL A 298 -49.10 -20.90 -59.99
CA VAL A 298 -48.70 -21.99 -60.89
C VAL A 298 -49.89 -22.30 -61.81
N ASN A 299 -49.75 -22.02 -63.08
CA ASN A 299 -50.77 -22.29 -64.11
C ASN A 299 -50.43 -23.56 -64.95
N GLY A 300 -51.23 -24.60 -64.84
CA GLY A 300 -51.13 -25.76 -65.75
C GLY A 300 -51.17 -27.13 -65.05
N ASN A 301 -51.52 -28.17 -65.87
CA ASN A 301 -51.66 -29.57 -65.46
C ASN A 301 -50.30 -30.32 -65.41
N GLY A 302 -49.24 -29.70 -64.95
CA GLY A 302 -47.92 -30.31 -64.87
C GLY A 302 -47.44 -30.55 -63.46
N ASN A 303 -46.31 -31.30 -63.36
CA ASN A 303 -45.67 -31.58 -62.07
C ASN A 303 -45.19 -30.21 -61.47
N MET A 304 -45.84 -29.74 -60.39
CA MET A 304 -45.63 -28.44 -59.74
C MET A 304 -44.15 -28.17 -59.45
N VAL A 305 -43.39 -29.18 -59.01
CA VAL A 305 -41.97 -29.10 -58.71
C VAL A 305 -41.12 -28.78 -59.96
N LYS A 306 -41.54 -29.30 -61.12
CA LYS A 306 -40.85 -29.05 -62.39
C LYS A 306 -41.06 -27.62 -62.88
N GLN A 307 -42.27 -27.07 -62.68
CA GLN A 307 -42.58 -25.68 -63.03
C GLN A 307 -41.89 -24.71 -62.09
N LEU A 308 -41.82 -24.99 -60.82
CA LEU A 308 -41.05 -24.19 -59.88
C LEU A 308 -39.53 -24.18 -60.20
N LYS A 309 -38.99 -25.33 -60.58
CA LYS A 309 -37.59 -25.40 -61.05
C LYS A 309 -37.34 -24.53 -62.30
N GLU A 310 -38.26 -24.54 -63.26
CA GLU A 310 -38.13 -23.71 -64.49
C GLU A 310 -38.24 -22.22 -64.22
N ILE A 311 -39.07 -21.82 -63.21
CA ILE A 311 -39.18 -20.44 -62.78
C ILE A 311 -37.88 -19.93 -62.09
N PHE A 312 -37.28 -20.76 -61.27
CA PHE A 312 -36.08 -20.38 -60.50
C PHE A 312 -34.76 -20.69 -61.18
N ALA A 313 -34.75 -21.59 -62.22
CA ALA A 313 -33.52 -21.90 -62.97
C ALA A 313 -33.12 -20.82 -64.00
N GLY A 314 -33.79 -19.67 -64.05
CA GLY A 314 -33.44 -18.52 -64.90
C GLY A 314 -33.10 -18.92 -66.31
N LYS A 315 -33.79 -18.47 -67.30
CA LYS A 315 -33.36 -18.54 -68.68
C LYS A 315 -31.93 -17.98 -68.81
N ASN A 316 -30.95 -18.80 -69.03
CA ASN A 316 -29.70 -18.39 -69.69
C ASN A 316 -30.00 -17.99 -71.12
#